data_e2684bafe3043f1f6eb02cd9e46013eb
#
_entry.id   e2684bafe3043f1f6eb02cd9e46013eb
#
_cell.length_a   1.000
_cell.length_b   1.000
_cell.length_c   1.000
_cell.angle_alpha   90.00
_cell.angle_beta   90.00
_cell.angle_gamma   90.00
#
_symmetry.space_group_name_H-M   'P 1'
#
loop_
_entity.id
_entity.type
_entity.pdbx_description
1 polymer ?
#
loop_
_entity_poly.entity_id
_entity_poly.type
_entity_poly.pdbx_seq_one_letter_code
_entity_poly.pdbx_strand_id
1 'polypeptide(L)'
;MKQDIAAKRTVEYVQSPNSQEDKVPYDAKEDLHWDMELVLVRHGTTLWNKERRYMGHSDLGLLPGAEQELKPLQEELQGQSFARIYCSDLMRCRQTLQIIVPESELTSGGSLSTMSPMMEPRLRELHFGEWDGKTYDMLKDVSLYRAWIDEPQRITPPGGESWTDFVNRLRKFLDSLYEWRVAMEVQPMDLTAAPPSVLVVTHGGVIRQLACMLIPGHDFWSLNPKPGEAFRIQLRLAGPHNYIAEMLPH
;
A
#
# COMPACT_ATOMS: atom_id res chain seq x y z
N MET A 1 -5.96 27.91 33.90
CA MET A 1 -4.67 28.16 33.27
C MET A 1 -4.16 26.81 32.74
N LYS A 2 -4.38 26.51 31.48
CA LYS A 2 -3.83 25.35 30.79
C LYS A 2 -2.69 25.88 29.94
N GLN A 3 -1.49 25.44 30.20
CA GLN A 3 -0.32 25.75 29.37
C GLN A 3 -0.09 24.62 28.40
N ASP A 4 -0.05 25.02 27.11
CA ASP A 4 0.38 24.25 25.97
C ASP A 4 1.84 23.80 26.13
N ILE A 5 2.09 22.51 25.91
CA ILE A 5 3.43 22.01 25.63
C ILE A 5 3.34 21.19 24.33
N ALA A 6 3.43 21.89 23.22
CA ALA A 6 3.72 21.30 21.91
C ALA A 6 5.25 21.17 21.77
N ALA A 7 5.81 20.05 22.17
CA ALA A 7 7.21 19.73 21.90
C ALA A 7 7.33 19.12 20.48
N LYS A 8 7.80 19.93 19.54
CA LYS A 8 8.30 19.48 18.23
C LYS A 8 9.50 18.57 18.45
N ARG A 9 9.38 17.28 18.25
CA ARG A 9 10.52 16.35 18.09
C ARG A 9 10.83 16.22 16.62
N THR A 10 11.93 16.84 16.22
CA THR A 10 12.60 16.61 14.94
C THR A 10 13.25 15.23 14.99
N VAL A 11 12.81 14.31 14.15
CA VAL A 11 13.47 13.01 13.98
C VAL A 11 14.59 13.22 12.97
N GLU A 12 15.84 13.16 13.43
CA GLU A 12 17.01 13.15 12.55
C GLU A 12 17.09 11.81 11.82
N TYR A 13 17.01 11.86 10.50
CA TYR A 13 17.35 10.74 9.63
C TYR A 13 18.86 10.57 9.62
N VAL A 14 19.35 9.39 9.98
CA VAL A 14 20.75 9.01 9.79
C VAL A 14 21.02 8.88 8.29
N GLN A 15 21.62 9.89 7.71
CA GLN A 15 22.15 9.87 6.36
C GLN A 15 23.46 9.05 6.34
N SER A 16 23.60 8.14 5.38
CA SER A 16 24.87 7.54 5.03
C SER A 16 25.83 8.61 4.50
N PRO A 17 27.11 8.61 4.88
CA PRO A 17 28.08 9.60 4.41
C PRO A 17 28.55 9.25 2.99
N ASN A 18 28.42 10.20 2.09
CA ASN A 18 28.94 10.35 0.73
C ASN A 18 27.93 10.21 -0.41
N SER A 19 27.31 11.34 -0.70
CA SER A 19 27.11 11.81 -2.07
C SER A 19 26.78 13.31 -2.01
N GLN A 20 27.68 14.14 -2.55
CA GLN A 20 27.35 15.48 -3.02
C GLN A 20 26.45 15.30 -4.23
N GLU A 21 25.14 15.36 -4.03
CA GLU A 21 24.18 15.49 -5.11
C GLU A 21 23.57 16.88 -5.08
N ASP A 22 23.69 17.56 -6.21
CA ASP A 22 23.15 18.87 -6.49
C ASP A 22 21.66 18.90 -6.15
N LYS A 23 21.29 19.77 -5.22
CA LYS A 23 19.89 20.07 -4.92
C LYS A 23 19.32 20.81 -6.11
N VAL A 24 18.59 20.11 -6.97
CA VAL A 24 17.73 20.73 -7.97
C VAL A 24 16.65 21.53 -7.22
N PRO A 25 16.50 22.85 -7.46
CA PRO A 25 15.45 23.63 -6.83
C PRO A 25 14.08 23.11 -7.26
N TYR A 26 13.23 22.79 -6.29
CA TYR A 26 11.86 22.34 -6.49
C TYR A 26 10.96 23.53 -6.83
N ASP A 27 11.03 23.99 -8.07
CA ASP A 27 10.20 25.11 -8.54
C ASP A 27 9.72 24.93 -10.00
N ALA A 28 9.30 23.70 -10.34
CA ALA A 28 8.70 23.42 -11.64
C ALA A 28 7.50 22.49 -11.48
N LYS A 29 6.37 23.06 -11.00
CA LYS A 29 5.08 22.34 -10.95
C LYS A 29 4.35 22.25 -12.30
N GLU A 30 4.92 22.79 -13.40
CA GLU A 30 4.13 23.02 -14.59
C GLU A 30 4.23 21.99 -15.72
N ASP A 31 5.14 20.98 -15.67
CA ASP A 31 5.19 19.94 -16.71
C ASP A 31 5.67 18.56 -16.17
N LEU A 32 5.19 18.13 -14.98
CA LEU A 32 5.54 16.83 -14.44
C LEU A 32 4.75 15.74 -15.17
N HIS A 33 5.41 15.07 -16.12
CA HIS A 33 4.87 13.82 -16.67
C HIS A 33 4.98 12.73 -15.60
N TRP A 34 3.84 12.11 -15.24
CA TRP A 34 3.78 11.01 -14.29
C TRP A 34 4.08 9.68 -15.01
N ASP A 35 4.95 8.86 -14.43
CA ASP A 35 5.38 7.61 -15.06
C ASP A 35 4.39 6.47 -14.83
N MET A 36 3.67 6.48 -13.71
CA MET A 36 2.60 5.52 -13.42
C MET A 36 1.63 6.03 -12.35
N GLU A 37 0.45 5.41 -12.29
CA GLU A 37 -0.51 5.54 -11.20
C GLU A 37 -0.60 4.22 -10.43
N LEU A 38 -0.50 4.27 -9.10
CA LEU A 38 -0.84 3.14 -8.22
C LEU A 38 -2.25 3.31 -7.67
N VAL A 39 -3.09 2.30 -7.86
CA VAL A 39 -4.41 2.20 -7.26
C VAL A 39 -4.33 1.15 -6.15
N LEU A 40 -4.16 1.59 -4.90
CA LEU A 40 -4.00 0.75 -3.71
C LEU A 40 -5.36 0.47 -3.09
N VAL A 41 -5.80 -0.76 -3.09
CA VAL A 41 -7.11 -1.18 -2.55
C VAL A 41 -6.93 -1.99 -1.28
N ARG A 42 -7.59 -1.58 -0.18
CA ARG A 42 -7.70 -2.42 1.00
C ARG A 42 -8.77 -3.49 0.78
N HIS A 43 -8.47 -4.74 1.15
CA HIS A 43 -9.43 -5.84 1.12
C HIS A 43 -10.74 -5.49 1.86
N GLY A 44 -11.85 -6.11 1.44
CA GLY A 44 -13.17 -5.97 2.06
C GLY A 44 -13.23 -6.49 3.50
N THR A 45 -14.37 -6.30 4.16
CA THR A 45 -14.54 -6.63 5.57
C THR A 45 -14.50 -8.14 5.85
N THR A 46 -13.72 -8.53 6.87
CA THR A 46 -13.66 -9.88 7.44
C THR A 46 -14.30 -9.93 8.82
N LEU A 47 -14.50 -11.13 9.38
CA LEU A 47 -14.99 -11.29 10.74
C LEU A 47 -14.07 -10.58 11.77
N TRP A 48 -12.76 -10.73 11.61
CA TRP A 48 -11.80 -10.12 12.53
C TRP A 48 -11.74 -8.60 12.45
N ASN A 49 -12.07 -8.01 11.29
CA ASN A 49 -12.24 -6.55 11.23
C ASN A 49 -13.42 -6.09 12.11
N LYS A 50 -14.57 -6.80 12.06
CA LYS A 50 -15.72 -6.48 12.93
C LYS A 50 -15.41 -6.67 14.42
N GLU A 51 -14.65 -7.72 14.74
CA GLU A 51 -14.23 -8.01 16.11
C GLU A 51 -13.02 -7.20 16.59
N ARG A 52 -12.47 -6.32 15.74
CA ARG A 52 -11.29 -5.49 16.03
C ARG A 52 -10.08 -6.30 16.46
N ARG A 53 -9.87 -7.45 15.83
CA ARG A 53 -8.70 -8.31 16.04
C ARG A 53 -7.57 -7.93 15.09
N TYR A 54 -6.35 -8.04 15.58
CA TYR A 54 -5.17 -8.03 14.72
C TYR A 54 -5.26 -9.16 13.71
N MET A 55 -5.01 -8.87 12.46
CA MET A 55 -5.10 -9.84 11.38
C MET A 55 -3.91 -9.65 10.42
N GLY A 56 -2.86 -10.40 10.69
CA GLY A 56 -1.65 -10.44 9.88
C GLY A 56 -1.74 -11.54 8.81
N HIS A 57 -1.08 -12.66 9.06
CA HIS A 57 -0.97 -13.77 8.11
C HIS A 57 -2.05 -14.85 8.26
N SER A 58 -2.94 -14.77 9.25
CA SER A 58 -4.12 -15.64 9.30
C SER A 58 -4.98 -15.44 8.05
N ASP A 59 -5.32 -16.56 7.40
CA ASP A 59 -5.94 -16.55 6.07
C ASP A 59 -7.47 -16.70 6.16
N LEU A 60 -8.14 -15.65 6.64
CA LEU A 60 -9.59 -15.57 6.68
C LEU A 60 -10.13 -14.91 5.41
N GLY A 61 -11.29 -15.43 4.97
CA GLY A 61 -12.06 -14.83 3.86
C GLY A 61 -12.90 -13.62 4.28
N LEU A 62 -13.54 -13.02 3.29
CA LEU A 62 -14.49 -11.93 3.47
C LEU A 62 -15.76 -12.42 4.17
N LEU A 63 -16.47 -11.51 4.81
CA LEU A 63 -17.81 -11.79 5.35
C LEU A 63 -18.83 -11.99 4.22
N PRO A 64 -19.89 -12.77 4.46
CA PRO A 64 -21.06 -12.79 3.58
C PRO A 64 -21.58 -11.37 3.36
N GLY A 65 -21.90 -11.03 2.12
CA GLY A 65 -22.38 -9.71 1.73
C GLY A 65 -21.26 -8.71 1.35
N ALA A 66 -20.02 -9.16 1.28
CA ALA A 66 -18.89 -8.32 0.83
C ALA A 66 -19.09 -7.76 -0.59
N GLU A 67 -19.88 -8.45 -1.44
CA GLU A 67 -20.21 -7.97 -2.78
C GLU A 67 -20.96 -6.64 -2.73
N GLN A 68 -21.90 -6.48 -1.78
CA GLN A 68 -22.63 -5.22 -1.61
C GLN A 68 -21.71 -4.10 -1.07
N GLU A 69 -20.80 -4.44 -0.14
CA GLU A 69 -19.82 -3.51 0.40
C GLU A 69 -18.87 -3.00 -0.69
N LEU A 70 -18.41 -3.90 -1.56
CA LEU A 70 -17.39 -3.63 -2.58
C LEU A 70 -17.99 -3.10 -3.90
N LYS A 71 -19.31 -3.11 -4.04
CA LYS A 71 -19.98 -2.67 -5.27
C LYS A 71 -19.65 -1.24 -5.70
N PRO A 72 -19.59 -0.23 -4.81
CA PRO A 72 -19.18 1.12 -5.21
C PRO A 72 -17.79 1.16 -5.82
N LEU A 73 -16.83 0.42 -5.23
CA LEU A 73 -15.47 0.31 -5.77
C LEU A 73 -15.45 -0.45 -7.11
N GLN A 74 -16.23 -1.51 -7.26
CA GLN A 74 -16.37 -2.22 -8.53
C GLN A 74 -16.88 -1.27 -9.62
N GLU A 75 -17.91 -0.47 -9.33
CA GLU A 75 -18.47 0.52 -10.26
C GLU A 75 -17.45 1.62 -10.59
N GLU A 76 -16.67 2.09 -9.59
CA GLU A 76 -15.58 3.07 -9.80
C GLU A 76 -14.49 2.54 -10.74
N LEU A 77 -14.10 1.27 -10.59
CA LEU A 77 -13.03 0.67 -11.37
C LEU A 77 -13.50 0.14 -12.75
N GLN A 78 -14.81 0.08 -12.97
CA GLN A 78 -15.38 -0.45 -14.21
C GLN A 78 -14.89 0.33 -15.43
N GLY A 79 -14.40 -0.41 -16.43
CA GLY A 79 -13.87 0.18 -17.67
C GLY A 79 -12.49 0.84 -17.54
N GLN A 80 -11.89 0.86 -16.35
CA GLN A 80 -10.50 1.30 -16.19
C GLN A 80 -9.54 0.23 -16.73
N SER A 81 -8.45 0.69 -17.33
CA SER A 81 -7.40 -0.18 -17.86
C SER A 81 -6.22 -0.24 -16.90
N PHE A 82 -5.81 -1.45 -16.54
CA PHE A 82 -4.63 -1.63 -15.69
C PHE A 82 -3.51 -2.32 -16.48
N ALA A 83 -2.33 -1.70 -16.48
CA ALA A 83 -1.15 -2.29 -17.10
C ALA A 83 -0.61 -3.48 -16.29
N ARG A 84 -0.88 -3.51 -14.97
CA ARG A 84 -0.56 -4.60 -14.06
C ARG A 84 -1.60 -4.69 -12.94
N ILE A 85 -1.84 -5.92 -12.48
CA ILE A 85 -2.68 -6.19 -11.30
C ILE A 85 -1.87 -7.05 -10.34
N TYR A 86 -1.59 -6.53 -9.15
CA TYR A 86 -0.97 -7.26 -8.06
C TYR A 86 -1.98 -7.49 -6.93
N CYS A 87 -1.92 -8.65 -6.33
CA CYS A 87 -2.81 -9.01 -5.23
C CYS A 87 -2.02 -9.74 -4.15
N SER A 88 -2.17 -9.33 -2.88
CA SER A 88 -1.74 -10.18 -1.78
C SER A 88 -2.38 -11.57 -1.94
N ASP A 89 -1.60 -12.62 -1.73
CA ASP A 89 -2.03 -14.00 -1.89
C ASP A 89 -2.97 -14.50 -0.78
N LEU A 90 -3.26 -13.66 0.25
CA LEU A 90 -4.22 -13.99 1.31
C LEU A 90 -5.66 -13.96 0.79
N MET A 91 -6.48 -14.91 1.28
CA MET A 91 -7.83 -15.16 0.78
C MET A 91 -8.70 -13.91 0.68
N ARG A 92 -8.71 -13.06 1.72
CA ARG A 92 -9.48 -11.81 1.74
C ARG A 92 -9.14 -10.86 0.59
N CYS A 93 -7.86 -10.79 0.19
CA CYS A 93 -7.44 -9.96 -0.94
C CYS A 93 -7.85 -10.59 -2.26
N ARG A 94 -7.67 -11.91 -2.42
CA ARG A 94 -8.09 -12.64 -3.63
C ARG A 94 -9.60 -12.53 -3.86
N GLN A 95 -10.40 -12.72 -2.82
CA GLN A 95 -11.85 -12.56 -2.91
C GLN A 95 -12.27 -11.11 -3.22
N THR A 96 -11.58 -10.12 -2.63
CA THR A 96 -11.79 -8.71 -2.97
C THR A 96 -11.53 -8.48 -4.46
N LEU A 97 -10.38 -8.94 -4.96
CA LEU A 97 -10.01 -8.80 -6.37
C LEU A 97 -11.06 -9.44 -7.30
N GLN A 98 -11.54 -10.64 -6.99
CA GLN A 98 -12.56 -11.34 -7.78
C GLN A 98 -13.89 -10.56 -7.86
N ILE A 99 -14.23 -9.81 -6.81
CA ILE A 99 -15.45 -8.99 -6.78
C ILE A 99 -15.24 -7.70 -7.59
N ILE A 100 -14.15 -6.98 -7.36
CA ILE A 100 -13.93 -5.66 -7.99
C ILE A 100 -13.46 -5.72 -9.43
N VAL A 101 -12.86 -6.85 -9.87
CA VAL A 101 -12.43 -7.12 -11.25
C VAL A 101 -12.92 -8.52 -11.64
N PRO A 102 -14.15 -8.66 -12.13
CA PRO A 102 -14.70 -9.95 -12.55
C PRO A 102 -13.91 -10.59 -13.70
N GLU A 103 -13.85 -11.92 -13.74
CA GLU A 103 -13.15 -12.67 -14.80
C GLU A 103 -13.63 -12.31 -16.20
N SER A 104 -14.91 -11.96 -16.36
CA SER A 104 -15.46 -11.50 -17.63
C SER A 104 -14.77 -10.26 -18.18
N GLU A 105 -14.27 -9.39 -17.33
CA GLU A 105 -13.50 -8.20 -17.73
C GLU A 105 -12.04 -8.54 -18.05
N LEU A 106 -11.48 -9.56 -17.39
CA LEU A 106 -10.12 -10.04 -17.66
C LEU A 106 -10.00 -10.84 -18.98
N THR A 107 -11.10 -11.45 -19.45
CA THR A 107 -11.10 -12.38 -20.60
C THR A 107 -11.73 -11.83 -21.87
N SER A 108 -12.54 -10.77 -21.78
CA SER A 108 -13.42 -10.34 -22.89
C SER A 108 -12.78 -9.43 -23.94
N GLY A 109 -11.44 -9.35 -24.03
CA GLY A 109 -10.78 -8.49 -25.04
C GLY A 109 -11.01 -6.99 -24.82
N GLY A 110 -11.60 -6.61 -23.71
CA GLY A 110 -11.72 -5.23 -23.24
C GLY A 110 -10.36 -4.67 -22.77
N SER A 111 -10.36 -3.42 -22.36
CA SER A 111 -9.16 -2.67 -21.98
C SER A 111 -8.30 -3.30 -20.84
N LEU A 112 -8.87 -4.25 -20.06
CA LEU A 112 -8.18 -5.02 -19.00
C LEU A 112 -7.53 -6.33 -19.52
N SER A 113 -7.59 -6.61 -20.78
CA SER A 113 -7.65 -7.93 -21.43
C SER A 113 -6.34 -8.69 -21.56
N THR A 114 -5.23 -8.34 -20.97
CA THR A 114 -3.99 -9.08 -21.30
C THR A 114 -3.15 -9.59 -20.13
N MET A 115 -3.50 -9.29 -18.89
CA MET A 115 -2.64 -9.68 -17.77
C MET A 115 -3.40 -10.42 -16.68
N SER A 116 -3.09 -11.71 -16.48
CA SER A 116 -3.52 -12.44 -15.29
C SER A 116 -3.00 -11.73 -14.03
N PRO A 117 -3.83 -11.58 -12.98
CA PRO A 117 -3.39 -11.00 -11.71
C PRO A 117 -2.21 -11.77 -11.12
N MET A 118 -1.21 -11.04 -10.64
CA MET A 118 -0.02 -11.62 -10.01
C MET A 118 -0.22 -11.69 -8.50
N MET A 119 -0.18 -12.92 -7.95
CA MET A 119 -0.20 -13.13 -6.51
C MET A 119 1.17 -12.74 -5.94
N GLU A 120 1.16 -11.79 -4.98
CA GLU A 120 2.37 -11.15 -4.49
C GLU A 120 2.48 -11.25 -2.96
N PRO A 121 3.22 -12.23 -2.43
CA PRO A 121 3.36 -12.44 -0.99
C PRO A 121 4.03 -11.26 -0.26
N ARG A 122 4.82 -10.43 -0.95
CA ARG A 122 5.42 -9.22 -0.37
C ARG A 122 4.37 -8.18 0.02
N LEU A 123 3.14 -8.29 -0.50
CA LEU A 123 1.99 -7.43 -0.17
C LEU A 123 1.15 -7.94 1.00
N ARG A 124 1.51 -9.05 1.68
CA ARG A 124 0.81 -9.48 2.90
C ARG A 124 0.88 -8.41 3.99
N GLU A 125 -0.09 -8.40 4.89
CA GLU A 125 -0.07 -7.54 6.09
C GLU A 125 1.13 -7.86 6.98
N LEU A 126 1.48 -6.96 7.91
CA LEU A 126 2.47 -7.24 8.94
C LEU A 126 2.11 -8.55 9.66
N HIS A 127 3.08 -9.44 9.82
CA HIS A 127 2.86 -10.69 10.56
C HIS A 127 2.86 -10.41 12.06
N PHE A 128 1.68 -10.46 12.69
CA PHE A 128 1.55 -10.14 14.12
C PHE A 128 1.93 -11.31 15.06
N GLY A 129 2.32 -12.47 14.52
CA GLY A 129 2.75 -13.63 15.29
C GLY A 129 1.70 -14.06 16.32
N GLU A 130 2.08 -14.18 17.59
CA GLU A 130 1.20 -14.58 18.68
C GLU A 130 0.08 -13.58 18.97
N TRP A 131 0.13 -12.37 18.46
CA TRP A 131 -0.93 -11.37 18.61
C TRP A 131 -2.00 -11.47 17.52
N ASP A 132 -1.77 -12.27 16.49
CA ASP A 132 -2.75 -12.53 15.44
C ASP A 132 -4.03 -13.13 16.04
N GLY A 133 -5.20 -12.60 15.69
CA GLY A 133 -6.50 -12.99 16.26
C GLY A 133 -6.83 -12.39 17.63
N LYS A 134 -5.92 -11.66 18.28
CA LYS A 134 -6.17 -11.01 19.57
C LYS A 134 -6.69 -9.57 19.37
N THR A 135 -7.50 -9.10 20.33
CA THR A 135 -7.96 -7.72 20.36
C THR A 135 -7.02 -6.87 21.23
N TYR A 136 -7.16 -5.53 21.13
CA TYR A 136 -6.50 -4.60 22.06
C TYR A 136 -6.75 -4.97 23.52
N ASP A 137 -8.01 -5.27 23.89
CA ASP A 137 -8.37 -5.58 25.28
C ASP A 137 -7.70 -6.85 25.81
N MET A 138 -7.42 -7.83 24.93
CA MET A 138 -6.68 -9.04 25.30
C MET A 138 -5.18 -8.80 25.49
N LEU A 139 -4.65 -7.73 24.91
CA LEU A 139 -3.21 -7.44 24.88
C LEU A 139 -2.79 -6.23 25.71
N LYS A 140 -3.72 -5.35 26.10
CA LYS A 140 -3.42 -4.06 26.73
C LYS A 140 -2.59 -4.14 28.02
N ASP A 141 -2.64 -5.29 28.72
CA ASP A 141 -1.89 -5.52 29.96
C ASP A 141 -0.56 -6.27 29.73
N VAL A 142 -0.26 -6.63 28.47
CA VAL A 142 1.01 -7.25 28.09
C VAL A 142 2.06 -6.16 27.87
N SER A 143 3.11 -6.14 28.69
CA SER A 143 4.14 -5.08 28.65
C SER A 143 4.82 -4.94 27.29
N LEU A 144 5.13 -6.07 26.64
CA LEU A 144 5.75 -6.06 25.30
C LEU A 144 4.82 -5.47 24.23
N TYR A 145 3.52 -5.75 24.32
CA TYR A 145 2.53 -5.16 23.40
C TYR A 145 2.39 -3.65 23.63
N ARG A 146 2.43 -3.19 24.90
CA ARG A 146 2.43 -1.76 25.21
C ARG A 146 3.64 -1.06 24.60
N ALA A 147 4.83 -1.63 24.78
CA ALA A 147 6.06 -1.11 24.18
C ALA A 147 5.99 -1.09 22.64
N TRP A 148 5.37 -2.10 22.03
CA TRP A 148 5.17 -2.13 20.57
C TRP A 148 4.21 -1.04 20.09
N ILE A 149 3.12 -0.74 20.80
CA ILE A 149 2.21 0.37 20.42
C ILE A 149 2.97 1.70 20.41
N ASP A 150 3.84 1.91 21.39
CA ASP A 150 4.60 3.15 21.52
C ASP A 150 5.73 3.24 20.48
N GLU A 151 6.42 2.11 20.21
CA GLU A 151 7.58 2.05 19.30
C GLU A 151 7.53 0.79 18.40
N PRO A 152 6.57 0.70 17.43
CA PRO A 152 6.40 -0.49 16.60
C PRO A 152 7.62 -0.80 15.73
N GLN A 153 8.45 0.21 15.45
CA GLN A 153 9.68 0.06 14.67
C GLN A 153 10.81 -0.63 15.44
N ARG A 154 10.73 -0.68 16.77
CA ARG A 154 11.77 -1.26 17.63
C ARG A 154 11.40 -2.61 18.21
N ILE A 155 10.13 -2.88 18.33
CA ILE A 155 9.61 -4.09 18.95
C ILE A 155 9.03 -5.01 17.88
N THR A 156 9.45 -6.27 17.93
CA THR A 156 8.90 -7.33 17.06
C THR A 156 7.82 -8.11 17.82
N PRO A 157 6.62 -8.31 17.24
CA PRO A 157 5.63 -9.22 17.81
C PRO A 157 6.21 -10.63 17.99
N PRO A 158 5.97 -11.31 19.11
CA PRO A 158 6.48 -12.67 19.35
C PRO A 158 6.04 -13.62 18.23
N GLY A 159 7.01 -14.29 17.59
CA GLY A 159 6.75 -15.15 16.43
C GLY A 159 6.27 -14.41 15.18
N GLY A 160 6.32 -13.07 15.18
CA GLY A 160 5.89 -12.22 14.08
C GLY A 160 7.05 -11.66 13.24
N GLU A 161 6.74 -10.67 12.42
CA GLU A 161 7.66 -9.99 11.51
C GLU A 161 8.22 -8.71 12.16
N SER A 162 9.51 -8.45 11.99
CA SER A 162 10.08 -7.17 12.40
C SER A 162 9.63 -6.05 11.45
N TRP A 163 9.59 -4.80 11.97
CA TRP A 163 9.29 -3.64 11.14
C TRP A 163 10.27 -3.50 9.97
N THR A 164 11.55 -3.80 10.23
CA THR A 164 12.59 -3.76 9.20
C THR A 164 12.33 -4.77 8.07
N ASP A 165 11.92 -5.99 8.40
CA ASP A 165 11.59 -7.01 7.40
C ASP A 165 10.35 -6.62 6.61
N PHE A 166 9.31 -6.09 7.29
CA PHE A 166 8.11 -5.54 6.68
C PHE A 166 8.43 -4.45 5.65
N VAL A 167 9.21 -3.44 6.05
CA VAL A 167 9.63 -2.34 5.15
C VAL A 167 10.49 -2.86 4.01
N ASN A 168 11.42 -3.78 4.27
CA ASN A 168 12.32 -4.31 3.24
C ASN A 168 11.58 -5.11 2.16
N ARG A 169 10.55 -5.92 2.53
CA ARG A 169 9.80 -6.64 1.50
C ARG A 169 8.93 -5.70 0.65
N LEU A 170 8.39 -4.62 1.23
CA LEU A 170 7.66 -3.61 0.46
C LEU A 170 8.60 -2.81 -0.44
N ARG A 171 9.82 -2.49 0.00
CA ARG A 171 10.84 -1.87 -0.84
C ARG A 171 11.16 -2.75 -2.05
N LYS A 172 11.41 -4.04 -1.85
CA LYS A 172 11.64 -4.99 -2.96
C LYS A 172 10.45 -5.09 -3.92
N PHE A 173 9.22 -4.88 -3.44
CA PHE A 173 8.05 -4.77 -4.31
C PHE A 173 8.11 -3.51 -5.16
N LEU A 174 8.39 -2.34 -4.57
CA LEU A 174 8.57 -1.08 -5.30
C LEU A 174 9.72 -1.16 -6.32
N ASP A 175 10.84 -1.80 -5.97
CA ASP A 175 11.96 -2.01 -6.89
C ASP A 175 11.53 -2.83 -8.12
N SER A 176 10.72 -3.87 -7.93
CA SER A 176 10.20 -4.65 -9.04
C SER A 176 9.22 -3.87 -9.93
N LEU A 177 8.50 -2.89 -9.39
CA LEU A 177 7.69 -1.96 -10.18
C LEU A 177 8.57 -1.01 -11.01
N TYR A 178 9.64 -0.49 -10.40
CA TYR A 178 10.61 0.34 -11.10
C TYR A 178 11.25 -0.42 -12.26
N GLU A 179 11.79 -1.62 -12.00
CA GLU A 179 12.40 -2.46 -13.03
C GLU A 179 11.44 -2.76 -14.19
N TRP A 180 10.20 -3.10 -13.87
CA TRP A 180 9.17 -3.33 -14.87
C TRP A 180 8.90 -2.07 -15.71
N ARG A 181 8.77 -0.92 -15.07
CA ARG A 181 8.45 0.33 -15.76
C ARG A 181 9.58 0.76 -16.69
N VAL A 182 10.82 0.67 -16.22
CA VAL A 182 12.02 0.95 -17.03
C VAL A 182 12.12 0.01 -18.24
N ALA A 183 11.81 -1.28 -18.05
CA ALA A 183 11.80 -2.24 -19.16
C ALA A 183 10.75 -1.92 -20.23
N MET A 184 9.66 -1.21 -19.88
CA MET A 184 8.65 -0.75 -20.85
C MET A 184 9.11 0.47 -21.65
N GLU A 185 10.04 1.29 -21.16
CA GLU A 185 10.52 2.50 -21.85
C GLU A 185 11.34 2.23 -23.12
N VAL A 186 11.67 0.97 -23.40
CA VAL A 186 12.33 0.55 -24.63
C VAL A 186 11.44 0.73 -25.87
N GLN A 187 10.13 0.99 -25.71
CA GLN A 187 9.20 1.33 -26.77
C GLN A 187 8.95 2.85 -26.81
N PRO A 188 8.84 3.49 -27.98
CA PRO A 188 8.53 4.91 -28.06
C PRO A 188 7.21 5.18 -27.35
N MET A 189 7.27 5.89 -26.21
CA MET A 189 6.08 6.31 -25.47
C MET A 189 5.43 7.51 -26.16
N ASP A 190 4.12 7.41 -26.32
CA ASP A 190 3.28 8.58 -26.59
C ASP A 190 3.19 9.40 -25.29
N LEU A 191 3.96 10.47 -25.21
CA LEU A 191 3.99 11.38 -24.05
C LEU A 191 2.65 12.10 -23.82
N THR A 192 1.70 11.96 -24.74
CA THR A 192 0.35 12.51 -24.60
C THR A 192 -0.63 11.50 -23.99
N ALA A 193 -0.24 10.23 -23.87
CA ALA A 193 -1.06 9.19 -23.23
C ALA A 193 -1.06 9.33 -21.70
N ALA A 194 -2.17 8.96 -21.07
CA ALA A 194 -2.24 8.87 -19.62
C ALA A 194 -1.21 7.84 -19.09
N PRO A 195 -0.63 8.07 -17.89
CA PRO A 195 0.32 7.14 -17.30
C PRO A 195 -0.34 5.76 -17.06
N PRO A 196 0.41 4.65 -17.21
CA PRO A 196 -0.12 3.32 -16.95
C PRO A 196 -0.56 3.18 -15.50
N SER A 197 -1.76 2.66 -15.28
CA SER A 197 -2.29 2.37 -13.95
C SER A 197 -1.93 0.95 -13.51
N VAL A 198 -1.56 0.80 -12.23
CA VAL A 198 -1.27 -0.48 -11.58
C VAL A 198 -2.22 -0.67 -10.41
N LEU A 199 -3.04 -1.72 -10.47
CA LEU A 199 -3.93 -2.08 -9.37
C LEU A 199 -3.20 -2.96 -8.35
N VAL A 200 -3.32 -2.62 -7.07
CA VAL A 200 -2.70 -3.37 -5.96
C VAL A 200 -3.75 -3.64 -4.88
N VAL A 201 -4.20 -4.89 -4.76
CA VAL A 201 -5.14 -5.30 -3.70
C VAL A 201 -4.36 -5.84 -2.51
N THR A 202 -4.46 -5.18 -1.35
CA THR A 202 -3.62 -5.41 -0.19
C THR A 202 -4.33 -5.08 1.15
N HIS A 203 -3.58 -4.64 2.17
CA HIS A 203 -4.01 -4.48 3.55
C HIS A 203 -3.77 -3.06 4.06
N GLY A 204 -4.41 -2.72 5.19
CA GLY A 204 -4.33 -1.37 5.75
C GLY A 204 -2.93 -0.94 6.16
N GLY A 205 -2.16 -1.82 6.82
CA GLY A 205 -0.78 -1.51 7.22
C GLY A 205 0.15 -1.36 6.01
N VAL A 206 -0.03 -2.18 4.98
CA VAL A 206 0.74 -2.09 3.74
C VAL A 206 0.48 -0.76 3.01
N ILE A 207 -0.79 -0.33 2.87
CA ILE A 207 -1.13 0.95 2.24
C ILE A 207 -0.49 2.11 2.99
N ARG A 208 -0.60 2.13 4.33
CA ARG A 208 0.05 3.13 5.18
C ARG A 208 1.56 3.18 4.97
N GLN A 209 2.20 2.01 4.97
CA GLN A 209 3.65 1.94 4.82
C GLN A 209 4.12 2.34 3.43
N LEU A 210 3.40 1.94 2.37
CA LEU A 210 3.71 2.39 1.01
C LEU A 210 3.57 3.92 0.88
N ALA A 211 2.52 4.52 1.48
CA ALA A 211 2.37 5.96 1.50
C ALA A 211 3.54 6.65 2.22
N CYS A 212 3.99 6.13 3.38
CA CYS A 212 5.17 6.67 4.08
C CYS A 212 6.46 6.55 3.26
N MET A 213 6.60 5.51 2.44
CA MET A 213 7.80 5.30 1.61
C MET A 213 7.80 6.18 0.36
N LEU A 214 6.63 6.51 -0.17
CA LEU A 214 6.48 7.20 -1.44
C LEU A 214 6.29 8.72 -1.26
N ILE A 215 5.58 9.15 -0.22
CA ILE A 215 5.17 10.55 -0.04
C ILE A 215 5.99 11.17 1.09
N PRO A 216 6.87 12.15 0.78
CA PRO A 216 7.70 12.79 1.80
C PRO A 216 6.88 13.42 2.93
N GLY A 217 7.28 13.15 4.17
CA GLY A 217 6.62 13.71 5.37
C GLY A 217 5.29 13.05 5.74
N HIS A 218 4.90 11.99 5.03
CA HIS A 218 3.70 11.23 5.37
C HIS A 218 3.93 10.38 6.62
N ASP A 219 3.00 10.44 7.58
CA ASP A 219 3.04 9.64 8.81
C ASP A 219 2.20 8.37 8.66
N PHE A 220 2.66 7.25 9.25
CA PHE A 220 1.99 5.94 9.16
C PHE A 220 0.54 5.99 9.68
N TRP A 221 0.24 6.84 10.65
CA TRP A 221 -1.07 6.96 11.25
C TRP A 221 -1.97 8.00 10.58
N SER A 222 -1.44 8.79 9.63
CA SER A 222 -2.20 9.82 8.93
C SER A 222 -3.26 9.26 7.99
N LEU A 223 -3.08 8.03 7.48
CA LEU A 223 -4.08 7.30 6.71
C LEU A 223 -4.87 6.32 7.60
N ASN A 224 -6.15 6.20 7.31
CA ASN A 224 -7.01 5.18 7.91
C ASN A 224 -7.80 4.44 6.83
N PRO A 225 -7.13 3.60 6.02
CA PRO A 225 -7.78 2.88 4.95
C PRO A 225 -8.95 2.06 5.48
N LYS A 226 -10.16 2.25 4.95
CA LYS A 226 -11.32 1.44 5.27
C LYS A 226 -11.37 0.20 4.38
N PRO A 227 -12.01 -0.91 4.81
CA PRO A 227 -12.25 -2.03 3.93
C PRO A 227 -12.93 -1.60 2.62
N GLY A 228 -12.43 -2.08 1.48
CA GLY A 228 -12.96 -1.71 0.17
C GLY A 228 -12.64 -0.28 -0.30
N GLU A 229 -11.77 0.45 0.40
CA GLU A 229 -11.35 1.79 -0.01
C GLU A 229 -10.14 1.72 -0.93
N ALA A 230 -10.11 2.58 -1.95
CA ALA A 230 -8.99 2.76 -2.87
C ALA A 230 -8.24 4.06 -2.58
N PHE A 231 -6.93 4.04 -2.76
CA PHE A 231 -6.03 5.21 -2.69
C PHE A 231 -5.25 5.29 -4.00
N ARG A 232 -5.21 6.47 -4.60
CA ARG A 232 -4.50 6.70 -5.86
C ARG A 232 -3.25 7.52 -5.61
N ILE A 233 -2.12 7.02 -6.07
CA ILE A 233 -0.82 7.69 -5.95
C ILE A 233 -0.22 7.78 -7.34
N GLN A 234 0.02 9.00 -7.81
CA GLN A 234 0.82 9.22 -9.02
C GLN A 234 2.30 9.19 -8.67
N LEU A 235 3.07 8.47 -9.47
CA LEU A 235 4.51 8.29 -9.28
C LEU A 235 5.29 8.78 -10.49
N ARG A 236 6.39 9.48 -10.20
CA ARG A 236 7.48 9.73 -11.13
C ARG A 236 8.73 9.01 -10.62
N LEU A 237 9.38 8.27 -11.51
CA LEU A 237 10.54 7.45 -11.19
C LEU A 237 11.82 8.23 -11.50
N ALA A 238 12.41 8.86 -10.48
CA ALA A 238 13.64 9.64 -10.64
C ALA A 238 14.93 8.79 -10.58
N GLY A 239 14.79 7.48 -10.31
CA GLY A 239 15.89 6.51 -10.22
C GLY A 239 15.53 5.35 -9.28
N PRO A 240 16.41 4.33 -9.13
CA PRO A 240 16.20 3.27 -8.16
C PRO A 240 16.02 3.86 -6.75
N HIS A 241 14.96 3.47 -6.06
CA HIS A 241 14.58 3.96 -4.71
C HIS A 241 14.32 5.48 -4.60
N ASN A 242 14.25 6.18 -5.72
CA ASN A 242 13.97 7.62 -5.75
C ASN A 242 12.66 7.88 -6.51
N TYR A 243 11.61 8.20 -5.75
CA TYR A 243 10.27 8.42 -6.26
C TYR A 243 9.83 9.84 -5.92
N ILE A 244 9.20 10.51 -6.89
CA ILE A 244 8.38 11.69 -6.63
C ILE A 244 6.94 11.20 -6.68
N ALA A 245 6.17 11.44 -5.63
CA ALA A 245 4.82 10.91 -5.53
C ALA A 245 3.84 11.96 -5.02
N GLU A 246 2.62 11.89 -5.53
CA GLU A 246 1.49 12.70 -5.06
C GLU A 246 0.26 11.80 -4.88
N MET A 247 -0.41 11.94 -3.73
CA MET A 247 -1.69 11.27 -3.49
C MET A 247 -2.80 12.11 -4.11
N LEU A 248 -3.60 11.46 -4.96
CA LEU A 248 -4.76 12.12 -5.56
C LEU A 248 -5.88 12.24 -4.52
N PRO A 249 -6.64 13.35 -4.54
CA PRO A 249 -7.83 13.48 -3.70
C PRO A 249 -8.88 12.44 -4.09
N HIS A 250 -9.64 11.97 -3.08
CA HIS A 250 -10.79 11.09 -3.27
C HIS A 250 -11.97 11.81 -3.90
#